data_836a62bc7c4838cfbc2cb3aafc266c18
#
_entry.id   836a62bc7c4838cfbc2cb3aafc266c18
#
_cell.length_a   1.000
_cell.length_b   1.000
_cell.length_c   1.000
_cell.angle_alpha   90.00
_cell.angle_beta   90.00
_cell.angle_gamma   90.00
#
_symmetry.space_group_name_H-M   'P 1'
#
loop_
_entity.id
_entity.type
_entity.pdbx_description
1 polymer ?
#
loop_
_entity_poly.entity_id
_entity_poly.type
_entity_poly.pdbx_seq_one_letter_code
_entity_poly.pdbx_strand_id
1 'polypeptide(L)'
;KRQEVNAAVIREVMAGVTAHTHDTPIVLITNPLDVNVHIAATEFDYPQNLIVGTGTSLDSARLRRHIADQAHVSPNSVQAFMLGEHGATAFPYLSHATIGGMTLAEASATLGFEPLDPNQVSEAVVQSAFDVLHGKGWTSSGISRAAVSLAQAILRDDHSIHPVSAVADGCLLYTSPSPRD
;
A
#
# COMPACT_ATOMS: atom_id res chain seq x y z
N LYS A 1 21.94 9.55 3.88
CA LYS A 1 22.63 9.29 2.57
C LYS A 1 21.73 8.68 1.51
N ARG A 2 21.11 7.48 1.75
CA ARG A 2 20.26 6.82 0.73
C ARG A 2 18.94 7.58 0.50
N GLN A 3 18.33 8.11 1.55
CA GLN A 3 17.10 8.93 1.47
C GLN A 3 17.32 10.24 0.70
N GLU A 4 18.41 10.94 0.94
CA GLU A 4 18.76 12.18 0.22
C GLU A 4 18.98 11.94 -1.28
N VAL A 5 19.60 10.81 -1.64
CA VAL A 5 19.80 10.43 -3.04
C VAL A 5 18.46 10.17 -3.73
N ASN A 6 17.56 9.42 -3.09
CA ASN A 6 16.25 9.11 -3.67
C ASN A 6 15.36 10.36 -3.77
N ALA A 7 15.41 11.27 -2.79
CA ALA A 7 14.73 12.56 -2.87
C ALA A 7 15.24 13.42 -4.05
N ALA A 8 16.55 13.44 -4.29
CA ALA A 8 17.11 14.14 -5.44
C ALA A 8 16.65 13.52 -6.79
N VAL A 9 16.60 12.19 -6.86
CA VAL A 9 16.10 11.48 -8.06
C VAL A 9 14.62 11.80 -8.31
N ILE A 10 13.78 11.82 -7.26
CA ILE A 10 12.36 12.19 -7.43
C ILE A 10 12.22 13.62 -7.92
N ARG A 11 13.00 14.57 -7.40
CA ARG A 11 12.97 15.95 -7.90
C ARG A 11 13.37 16.05 -9.37
N GLU A 12 14.39 15.34 -9.79
CA GLU A 12 14.80 15.30 -11.19
C GLU A 12 13.73 14.69 -12.10
N VAL A 13 13.14 13.57 -11.69
CA VAL A 13 12.06 12.91 -12.43
C VAL A 13 10.82 13.81 -12.52
N MET A 14 10.39 14.41 -11.40
CA MET A 14 9.23 15.29 -11.38
C MET A 14 9.44 16.55 -12.22
N ALA A 15 10.62 17.16 -12.19
CA ALA A 15 10.95 18.28 -13.07
C ALA A 15 10.85 17.89 -14.56
N GLY A 16 11.24 16.67 -14.92
CA GLY A 16 11.06 16.13 -16.27
C GLY A 16 9.60 15.89 -16.63
N VAL A 17 8.81 15.33 -15.71
CA VAL A 17 7.39 15.05 -15.92
C VAL A 17 6.60 16.36 -16.08
N THR A 18 6.77 17.31 -15.16
CA THR A 18 6.04 18.60 -15.16
C THR A 18 6.36 19.47 -16.38
N ALA A 19 7.49 19.26 -17.03
CA ALA A 19 7.80 19.91 -18.30
C ALA A 19 6.95 19.42 -19.49
N HIS A 20 6.24 18.27 -19.35
CA HIS A 20 5.55 17.61 -20.46
C HIS A 20 4.06 17.38 -20.20
N THR A 21 3.63 17.24 -18.95
CA THR A 21 2.23 16.95 -18.61
C THR A 21 1.88 17.50 -17.22
N HIS A 22 0.57 17.81 -17.01
CA HIS A 22 -0.01 18.22 -15.73
C HIS A 22 -1.36 17.54 -15.46
N ASP A 23 -1.73 16.53 -16.26
CA ASP A 23 -3.04 15.88 -16.21
C ASP A 23 -2.96 14.35 -16.16
N THR A 24 -1.75 13.80 -16.10
CA THR A 24 -1.51 12.35 -16.09
C THR A 24 -1.34 11.83 -14.65
N PRO A 25 -2.06 10.78 -14.23
CA PRO A 25 -1.83 10.17 -12.93
C PRO A 25 -0.41 9.62 -12.78
N ILE A 26 0.22 9.91 -11.63
CA ILE A 26 1.57 9.47 -11.28
C ILE A 26 1.48 8.46 -10.14
N VAL A 27 2.04 7.27 -10.34
CA VAL A 27 2.15 6.23 -9.31
C VAL A 27 3.61 6.06 -8.90
N LEU A 28 3.93 6.44 -7.67
CA LEU A 28 5.25 6.31 -7.08
C LEU A 28 5.43 4.96 -6.39
N ILE A 29 6.63 4.35 -6.57
CA ILE A 29 6.98 3.04 -5.99
C ILE A 29 8.33 3.06 -5.25
N THR A 30 9.04 4.17 -5.28
CA THR A 30 10.41 4.30 -4.78
C THR A 30 10.44 4.64 -3.30
N ASN A 31 11.22 3.87 -2.51
CA ASN A 31 11.41 4.13 -1.08
C ASN A 31 12.46 5.24 -0.82
N PRO A 32 12.28 6.04 0.26
CA PRO A 32 11.15 6.04 1.21
C PRO A 32 9.88 6.60 0.57
N LEU A 33 8.85 5.75 0.48
CA LEU A 33 7.70 6.02 -0.37
C LEU A 33 6.95 7.30 0.01
N ASP A 34 6.54 7.41 1.27
CA ASP A 34 5.69 8.53 1.73
C ASP A 34 6.42 9.87 1.62
N VAL A 35 7.73 9.90 1.90
CA VAL A 35 8.57 11.08 1.70
C VAL A 35 8.63 11.49 0.23
N ASN A 36 8.78 10.52 -0.67
CA ASN A 36 8.85 10.77 -2.10
C ASN A 36 7.49 11.24 -2.66
N VAL A 37 6.38 10.70 -2.17
CA VAL A 37 5.02 11.19 -2.49
C VAL A 37 4.84 12.63 -2.02
N HIS A 38 5.27 12.94 -0.80
CA HIS A 38 5.20 14.29 -0.26
C HIS A 38 6.00 15.29 -1.12
N ILE A 39 7.24 14.97 -1.46
CA ILE A 39 8.07 15.80 -2.34
C ILE A 39 7.39 16.03 -3.69
N ALA A 40 6.92 14.96 -4.33
CA ALA A 40 6.26 15.05 -5.62
C ALA A 40 5.01 15.92 -5.60
N ALA A 41 4.22 15.83 -4.52
CA ALA A 41 2.94 16.53 -4.38
C ALA A 41 3.05 17.96 -3.88
N THR A 42 4.16 18.35 -3.23
CA THR A 42 4.28 19.67 -2.57
C THR A 42 5.35 20.58 -3.14
N GLU A 43 6.37 20.04 -3.81
CA GLU A 43 7.47 20.85 -4.34
C GLU A 43 7.29 21.21 -5.82
N PHE A 44 6.26 20.67 -6.48
CA PHE A 44 6.01 20.87 -7.91
C PHE A 44 4.60 21.39 -8.15
N ASP A 45 4.43 22.22 -9.20
CA ASP A 45 3.13 22.67 -9.66
C ASP A 45 2.43 21.53 -10.44
N TYR A 46 1.91 20.55 -9.69
CA TYR A 46 1.20 19.40 -10.22
C TYR A 46 -0.03 19.08 -9.36
N PRO A 47 -1.17 18.69 -9.95
CA PRO A 47 -2.37 18.37 -9.17
C PRO A 47 -2.13 17.25 -8.16
N GLN A 48 -2.28 17.54 -6.87
CA GLN A 48 -1.96 16.59 -5.78
C GLN A 48 -2.81 15.31 -5.85
N ASN A 49 -4.06 15.44 -6.31
CA ASN A 49 -4.98 14.31 -6.49
C ASN A 49 -4.57 13.34 -7.64
N LEU A 50 -3.61 13.74 -8.46
CA LEU A 50 -3.05 12.87 -9.51
C LEU A 50 -1.74 12.19 -9.07
N ILE A 51 -1.26 12.43 -7.85
CA ILE A 51 -0.02 11.83 -7.33
C ILE A 51 -0.35 10.88 -6.21
N VAL A 52 -0.04 9.61 -6.41
CA VAL A 52 -0.21 8.55 -5.41
C VAL A 52 1.04 7.68 -5.31
N GLY A 53 1.30 7.16 -4.12
CA GLY A 53 2.26 6.08 -3.92
C GLY A 53 1.56 4.75 -3.72
N THR A 54 2.25 3.65 -3.95
CA THR A 54 1.71 2.30 -3.69
C THR A 54 1.33 2.08 -2.23
N GLY A 55 1.76 2.94 -1.31
CA GLY A 55 1.42 2.89 0.11
C GLY A 55 1.61 1.51 0.71
N THR A 56 0.64 1.08 1.48
CA THR A 56 0.59 -0.25 2.10
C THR A 56 -0.12 -1.31 1.25
N SER A 57 -0.26 -1.10 -0.07
CA SER A 57 -0.93 -2.06 -0.97
C SER A 57 -0.27 -3.44 -0.95
N LEU A 58 1.06 -3.50 -0.98
CA LEU A 58 1.80 -4.76 -0.89
C LEU A 58 1.71 -5.38 0.50
N ASP A 59 1.78 -4.57 1.55
CA ASP A 59 1.67 -5.04 2.94
C ASP A 59 0.26 -5.57 3.20
N SER A 60 -0.77 -4.94 2.64
CA SER A 60 -2.15 -5.44 2.67
C SER A 60 -2.33 -6.77 1.92
N ALA A 61 -1.61 -6.97 0.82
CA ALA A 61 -1.61 -8.26 0.14
C ALA A 61 -0.97 -9.37 0.99
N ARG A 62 0.12 -9.06 1.71
CA ARG A 62 0.75 -9.97 2.68
C ARG A 62 -0.18 -10.26 3.86
N LEU A 63 -0.86 -9.24 4.40
CA LEU A 63 -1.86 -9.39 5.45
C LEU A 63 -2.97 -10.35 5.03
N ARG A 64 -3.57 -10.13 3.84
CA ARG A 64 -4.62 -11.03 3.31
C ARG A 64 -4.12 -12.45 3.16
N ARG A 65 -2.88 -12.64 2.71
CA ARG A 65 -2.27 -13.96 2.61
C ARG A 65 -2.09 -14.60 3.98
N HIS A 66 -1.59 -13.86 4.96
CA HIS A 66 -1.40 -14.35 6.34
C HIS A 66 -2.73 -14.80 6.97
N ILE A 67 -3.78 -13.96 6.87
CA ILE A 67 -5.12 -14.31 7.37
C ILE A 67 -5.68 -15.55 6.64
N ALA A 68 -5.52 -15.59 5.33
CA ALA A 68 -6.01 -16.71 4.52
C ALA A 68 -5.33 -18.05 4.88
N ASP A 69 -4.03 -18.03 5.16
CA ASP A 69 -3.28 -19.21 5.59
C ASP A 69 -3.75 -19.71 6.97
N GLN A 70 -4.03 -18.81 7.92
CA GLN A 70 -4.57 -19.18 9.24
C GLN A 70 -5.98 -19.77 9.14
N ALA A 71 -6.82 -19.19 8.27
CA ALA A 71 -8.21 -19.63 8.08
C ALA A 71 -8.38 -20.77 7.06
N HIS A 72 -7.30 -21.23 6.41
CA HIS A 72 -7.30 -22.21 5.33
C HIS A 72 -8.24 -21.88 4.17
N VAL A 73 -8.26 -20.58 3.77
CA VAL A 73 -9.08 -20.08 2.65
C VAL A 73 -8.22 -19.43 1.57
N SER A 74 -8.84 -19.09 0.44
CA SER A 74 -8.16 -18.29 -0.59
C SER A 74 -7.92 -16.85 -0.10
N PRO A 75 -6.76 -16.24 -0.36
CA PRO A 75 -6.53 -14.81 -0.11
C PRO A 75 -7.54 -13.89 -0.79
N ASN A 76 -8.15 -14.32 -1.89
CA ASN A 76 -9.20 -13.55 -2.58
C ASN A 76 -10.52 -13.48 -1.79
N SER A 77 -10.71 -14.37 -0.82
CA SER A 77 -11.88 -14.35 0.08
C SER A 77 -11.68 -13.42 1.29
N VAL A 78 -10.48 -12.86 1.45
CA VAL A 78 -10.12 -11.99 2.58
C VAL A 78 -10.13 -10.52 2.13
N GLN A 79 -10.88 -9.69 2.83
CA GLN A 79 -10.83 -8.23 2.73
C GLN A 79 -10.13 -7.70 3.97
N ALA A 80 -8.92 -7.18 3.80
CA ALA A 80 -8.13 -6.64 4.90
C ALA A 80 -7.09 -5.65 4.39
N PHE A 81 -6.80 -4.62 5.18
CA PHE A 81 -5.85 -3.56 4.87
C PHE A 81 -4.81 -3.40 5.99
N MET A 82 -3.57 -3.21 5.60
CA MET A 82 -2.56 -2.54 6.41
C MET A 82 -2.73 -1.05 6.21
N LEU A 83 -2.73 -0.27 7.28
CA LEU A 83 -2.85 1.18 7.27
C LEU A 83 -1.61 1.83 7.89
N GLY A 84 -1.51 3.14 7.78
CA GLY A 84 -0.36 3.91 8.26
C GLY A 84 0.75 4.04 7.23
N GLU A 85 1.92 4.48 7.68
CA GLU A 85 3.11 4.67 6.87
C GLU A 85 3.57 3.34 6.24
N HIS A 86 4.04 3.36 4.99
CA HIS A 86 4.76 2.22 4.43
C HIS A 86 6.13 2.08 5.10
N GLY A 87 6.14 1.49 6.30
CA GLY A 87 7.32 1.38 7.16
C GLY A 87 7.02 0.70 8.49
N ALA A 88 7.78 1.09 9.52
CA ALA A 88 7.72 0.45 10.84
C ALA A 88 6.42 0.76 11.63
N THR A 89 5.67 1.76 11.23
CA THR A 89 4.43 2.19 11.91
C THR A 89 3.16 1.70 11.22
N ALA A 90 3.28 0.90 10.14
CA ALA A 90 2.13 0.25 9.53
C ALA A 90 1.45 -0.71 10.51
N PHE A 91 0.13 -0.74 10.49
CA PHE A 91 -0.66 -1.58 11.38
C PHE A 91 -1.81 -2.28 10.65
N PRO A 92 -2.20 -3.50 11.05
CA PRO A 92 -3.31 -4.22 10.45
C PRO A 92 -4.65 -3.68 10.97
N TYR A 93 -5.55 -3.30 10.05
CA TYR A 93 -6.89 -2.82 10.40
C TYR A 93 -7.86 -4.00 10.55
N LEU A 94 -7.65 -4.81 11.61
CA LEU A 94 -8.38 -6.06 11.81
C LEU A 94 -9.85 -5.89 12.18
N SER A 95 -10.23 -4.76 12.81
CA SER A 95 -11.62 -4.51 13.20
C SER A 95 -12.61 -4.43 12.03
N HIS A 96 -12.11 -4.19 10.81
CA HIS A 96 -12.90 -4.12 9.57
C HIS A 96 -12.49 -5.20 8.56
N ALA A 97 -11.61 -6.11 8.96
CA ALA A 97 -11.26 -7.23 8.11
C ALA A 97 -12.38 -8.28 8.08
N THR A 98 -12.61 -8.85 6.89
CA THR A 98 -13.65 -9.88 6.68
C THR A 98 -13.12 -11.06 5.88
N ILE A 99 -13.76 -12.22 6.07
CA ILE A 99 -13.54 -13.42 5.27
C ILE A 99 -14.90 -13.87 4.72
N GLY A 100 -15.10 -13.79 3.40
CA GLY A 100 -16.36 -14.16 2.77
C GLY A 100 -17.57 -13.34 3.30
N GLY A 101 -17.35 -12.11 3.73
CA GLY A 101 -18.37 -11.24 4.31
C GLY A 101 -18.59 -11.40 5.83
N MET A 102 -18.00 -12.41 6.45
CA MET A 102 -18.02 -12.59 7.92
C MET A 102 -16.95 -11.69 8.56
N THR A 103 -17.22 -11.14 9.73
CA THR A 103 -16.20 -10.54 10.59
C THR A 103 -15.13 -11.59 10.96
N LEU A 104 -13.95 -11.16 11.38
CA LEU A 104 -12.90 -12.12 11.81
C LEU A 104 -13.35 -12.98 13.00
N ALA A 105 -14.15 -12.43 13.91
CA ALA A 105 -14.70 -13.18 15.05
C ALA A 105 -15.68 -14.28 14.60
N GLU A 106 -16.61 -13.96 13.69
CA GLU A 106 -17.53 -14.93 13.11
C GLU A 106 -16.79 -16.00 12.30
N ALA A 107 -15.82 -15.57 11.50
CA ALA A 107 -15.00 -16.47 10.68
C ALA A 107 -14.14 -17.41 11.55
N SER A 108 -13.54 -16.91 12.64
CA SER A 108 -12.78 -17.71 13.60
C SER A 108 -13.66 -18.80 14.23
N ALA A 109 -14.87 -18.43 14.68
CA ALA A 109 -15.82 -19.39 15.25
C ALA A 109 -16.31 -20.43 14.20
N THR A 110 -16.49 -20.03 12.94
CA THR A 110 -17.03 -20.88 11.88
C THR A 110 -15.98 -21.79 11.25
N LEU A 111 -14.78 -21.26 11.02
CA LEU A 111 -13.69 -21.95 10.32
C LEU A 111 -12.69 -22.61 11.27
N GLY A 112 -12.76 -22.31 12.58
CA GLY A 112 -11.97 -22.99 13.62
C GLY A 112 -10.51 -22.54 13.70
N PHE A 113 -10.19 -21.27 13.39
CA PHE A 113 -8.86 -20.71 13.63
C PHE A 113 -8.84 -19.80 14.87
N GLU A 114 -7.68 -19.65 15.48
CA GLU A 114 -7.50 -18.82 16.67
C GLU A 114 -7.68 -17.31 16.35
N PRO A 115 -8.22 -16.53 17.30
CA PRO A 115 -8.31 -15.08 17.16
C PRO A 115 -6.94 -14.45 16.85
N LEU A 116 -6.90 -13.52 15.90
CA LEU A 116 -5.66 -12.90 15.45
C LEU A 116 -5.22 -11.79 16.42
N ASP A 117 -3.98 -11.86 16.88
CA ASP A 117 -3.34 -10.78 17.63
C ASP A 117 -2.74 -9.74 16.68
N PRO A 118 -3.11 -8.45 16.77
CA PRO A 118 -2.63 -7.40 15.86
C PRO A 118 -1.10 -7.27 15.81
N ASN A 119 -0.41 -7.48 16.93
CA ASN A 119 1.05 -7.35 16.99
C ASN A 119 1.72 -8.52 16.28
N GLN A 120 1.27 -9.75 16.52
CA GLN A 120 1.78 -10.95 15.86
C GLN A 120 1.52 -10.89 14.34
N VAL A 121 0.36 -10.42 13.93
CA VAL A 121 0.01 -10.21 12.52
C VAL A 121 0.91 -9.16 11.88
N SER A 122 1.16 -8.04 12.55
CA SER A 122 2.06 -6.99 12.07
C SER A 122 3.49 -7.52 11.89
N GLU A 123 4.00 -8.23 12.89
CA GLU A 123 5.32 -8.87 12.83
C GLU A 123 5.42 -9.87 11.67
N ALA A 124 4.41 -10.72 11.47
CA ALA A 124 4.37 -11.69 10.38
C ALA A 124 4.39 -11.02 9.00
N VAL A 125 3.64 -9.92 8.82
CA VAL A 125 3.63 -9.15 7.58
C VAL A 125 5.01 -8.54 7.28
N VAL A 126 5.65 -7.95 8.29
CA VAL A 126 7.01 -7.41 8.18
C VAL A 126 8.03 -8.51 7.90
N GLN A 127 7.96 -9.63 8.64
CA GLN A 127 8.86 -10.75 8.46
C GLN A 127 8.79 -11.32 7.04
N SER A 128 7.58 -11.43 6.47
CA SER A 128 7.41 -11.91 5.09
C SER A 128 8.12 -11.04 4.05
N ALA A 129 8.31 -9.74 4.33
CA ALA A 129 9.09 -8.85 3.47
C ALA A 129 10.58 -9.14 3.57
N PHE A 130 11.07 -9.36 4.79
CA PHE A 130 12.48 -9.73 5.02
C PHE A 130 12.83 -11.11 4.46
N ASP A 131 11.93 -12.09 4.54
CA ASP A 131 12.14 -13.43 3.98
C ASP A 131 12.35 -13.37 2.46
N VAL A 132 11.56 -12.56 1.75
CA VAL A 132 11.76 -12.33 0.31
C VAL A 132 13.11 -11.63 0.04
N LEU A 133 13.44 -10.62 0.83
CA LEU A 133 14.70 -9.87 0.69
C LEU A 133 15.91 -10.78 0.95
N HIS A 134 15.89 -11.58 2.00
CA HIS A 134 16.98 -12.50 2.35
C HIS A 134 17.10 -13.65 1.34
N GLY A 135 15.98 -14.21 0.91
CA GLY A 135 15.98 -15.34 -0.02
C GLY A 135 16.35 -14.96 -1.46
N LYS A 136 15.99 -13.75 -1.91
CA LYS A 136 16.16 -13.32 -3.30
C LYS A 136 17.20 -12.21 -3.48
N GLY A 137 17.60 -11.53 -2.42
CA GLY A 137 18.50 -10.37 -2.44
C GLY A 137 17.83 -9.04 -2.80
N TRP A 138 16.62 -9.06 -3.37
CA TRP A 138 15.83 -7.88 -3.68
C TRP A 138 14.33 -8.16 -3.63
N THR A 139 13.52 -7.09 -3.65
CA THR A 139 12.06 -7.16 -3.82
C THR A 139 11.68 -6.57 -5.18
N SER A 140 10.88 -7.25 -5.98
CA SER A 140 10.41 -6.79 -7.29
C SER A 140 8.98 -7.23 -7.60
N SER A 141 8.71 -8.53 -7.62
CA SER A 141 7.44 -9.08 -8.10
C SER A 141 6.21 -8.58 -7.33
N GLY A 142 6.32 -8.46 -6.00
CA GLY A 142 5.23 -7.96 -5.17
C GLY A 142 4.89 -6.50 -5.47
N ILE A 143 5.90 -5.62 -5.49
CA ILE A 143 5.69 -4.20 -5.78
C ILE A 143 5.25 -3.95 -7.22
N SER A 144 5.77 -4.71 -8.19
CA SER A 144 5.32 -4.64 -9.57
C SER A 144 3.83 -5.00 -9.68
N ARG A 145 3.38 -6.04 -8.97
CA ARG A 145 1.96 -6.42 -8.95
C ARG A 145 1.09 -5.33 -8.32
N ALA A 146 1.52 -4.72 -7.22
CA ALA A 146 0.81 -3.63 -6.58
C ALA A 146 0.70 -2.41 -7.53
N ALA A 147 1.79 -1.99 -8.15
CA ALA A 147 1.81 -0.89 -9.11
C ALA A 147 0.91 -1.16 -10.32
N VAL A 148 0.95 -2.36 -10.89
CA VAL A 148 0.07 -2.75 -12.01
C VAL A 148 -1.40 -2.76 -11.59
N SER A 149 -1.72 -3.23 -10.38
CA SER A 149 -3.09 -3.22 -9.86
C SER A 149 -3.64 -1.80 -9.75
N LEU A 150 -2.86 -0.86 -9.20
CA LEU A 150 -3.24 0.55 -9.14
C LEU A 150 -3.38 1.19 -10.52
N ALA A 151 -2.42 0.95 -11.42
CA ALA A 151 -2.50 1.45 -12.79
C ALA A 151 -3.75 0.92 -13.52
N GLN A 152 -4.11 -0.35 -13.33
CA GLN A 152 -5.33 -0.93 -13.90
C GLN A 152 -6.59 -0.29 -13.31
N ALA A 153 -6.64 -0.05 -12.00
CA ALA A 153 -7.76 0.61 -11.35
C ALA A 153 -7.97 2.02 -11.91
N ILE A 154 -6.89 2.80 -12.03
CA ILE A 154 -6.91 4.15 -12.60
C ILE A 154 -7.37 4.12 -14.07
N LEU A 155 -6.75 3.29 -14.90
CA LEU A 155 -7.02 3.25 -16.34
C LEU A 155 -8.43 2.73 -16.68
N ARG A 156 -9.01 1.90 -15.83
CA ARG A 156 -10.36 1.34 -16.00
C ARG A 156 -11.44 2.13 -15.27
N ASP A 157 -11.05 3.09 -14.44
CA ASP A 157 -11.96 3.79 -13.53
C ASP A 157 -12.89 2.81 -12.78
N ASP A 158 -12.29 1.76 -12.20
CA ASP A 158 -13.03 0.59 -11.70
C ASP A 158 -13.64 0.80 -10.31
N HIS A 159 -13.45 2.00 -9.71
CA HIS A 159 -13.97 2.40 -8.40
C HIS A 159 -13.52 1.49 -7.24
N SER A 160 -12.45 0.74 -7.40
CA SER A 160 -11.92 -0.10 -6.34
C SER A 160 -11.18 0.72 -5.27
N ILE A 161 -11.20 0.22 -4.04
CA ILE A 161 -10.56 0.86 -2.88
C ILE A 161 -9.16 0.28 -2.70
N HIS A 162 -8.16 1.15 -2.66
CA HIS A 162 -6.77 0.76 -2.47
C HIS A 162 -6.12 1.53 -1.32
N PRO A 163 -5.28 0.89 -0.49
CA PRO A 163 -4.48 1.55 0.52
C PRO A 163 -3.25 2.18 -0.14
N VAL A 164 -3.33 3.46 -0.45
CA VAL A 164 -2.30 4.23 -1.15
C VAL A 164 -1.71 5.31 -0.26
N SER A 165 -0.52 5.78 -0.57
CA SER A 165 0.06 6.99 -0.01
C SER A 165 -0.39 8.19 -0.85
N ALA A 166 -1.05 9.16 -0.24
CA ALA A 166 -1.52 10.37 -0.89
C ALA A 166 -1.48 11.56 0.09
N VAL A 167 -1.44 12.78 -0.44
CA VAL A 167 -1.60 14.00 0.36
C VAL A 167 -3.09 14.33 0.45
N ALA A 168 -3.58 14.55 1.67
CA ALA A 168 -4.92 15.06 1.91
C ALA A 168 -4.89 16.15 2.98
N ASP A 169 -5.61 17.26 2.77
CA ASP A 169 -5.70 18.40 3.68
C ASP A 169 -4.33 18.98 4.14
N GLY A 170 -3.33 18.93 3.27
CA GLY A 170 -1.97 19.40 3.57
C GLY A 170 -1.15 18.46 4.44
N CYS A 171 -1.68 17.30 4.79
CA CYS A 171 -1.00 16.23 5.51
C CYS A 171 -0.85 14.99 4.61
N LEU A 172 0.24 14.24 4.79
CA LEU A 172 0.33 12.90 4.23
C LEU A 172 -0.72 12.02 4.90
N LEU A 173 -1.79 11.67 4.17
CA LEU A 173 -2.67 10.59 4.57
C LEU A 173 -2.13 9.27 4.03
N TYR A 174 -1.97 8.37 4.94
CA TYR A 174 -1.42 7.04 4.69
C TYR A 174 -2.44 6.08 4.06
N THR A 175 -3.69 6.50 3.96
CA THR A 175 -4.74 5.74 3.26
C THR A 175 -5.85 6.68 2.83
N SER A 176 -6.04 6.87 1.53
CA SER A 176 -7.27 7.42 1.00
C SER A 176 -8.17 6.27 0.55
N PRO A 177 -9.44 6.25 0.97
CA PRO A 177 -10.39 5.27 0.47
C PRO A 177 -10.82 5.53 -0.99
N SER A 178 -10.43 6.65 -1.58
CA SER A 178 -10.74 6.98 -2.97
C SER A 178 -9.83 8.10 -3.50
N PRO A 179 -9.40 8.06 -4.77
CA PRO A 179 -8.71 9.17 -5.42
C PRO A 179 -9.64 10.33 -5.83
N ARG A 180 -10.85 10.43 -5.29
CA ARG A 180 -11.89 11.37 -5.73
C ARG A 180 -12.37 12.38 -4.68
N ASP A 181 -11.65 12.58 -3.58
CA ASP A 181 -11.99 13.66 -2.64
C ASP A 181 -11.00 14.80 -2.73
#